data_f4901c0521cfcb594af09d2e12cdf81d
#
_entry.id   f4901c0521cfcb594af09d2e12cdf81d
#
_cell.length_a   1.000
_cell.length_b   1.000
_cell.length_c   1.000
_cell.angle_alpha   90.00
_cell.angle_beta   90.00
_cell.angle_gamma   90.00
#
_symmetry.space_group_name_H-M   'P 1'
#
loop_
_entity.id
_entity.type
_entity.pdbx_description
1 polymer ?
#
loop_
_entity_poly.entity_id
_entity_poly.type
_entity_poly.pdbx_seq_one_letter_code
_entity_poly.pdbx_strand_id
1 'polypeptide(L)'
;LALSGGEKRKIAVAGILVCKPKYLIFDEPIAGLDCNSRDNFMKLLLALKQNGTTIIIISHNTDYLAEYADRILVMDGGKIILDDKPNEIFNQTNLLNNLNIGVCNSKEIANLLNKKGFNIQNDILKYDDLLNSIISNIGVIND
;
A
#
# COMPACT_ATOMS: atom_id res chain seq x y z
N LEU A 1 -0.45 -5.64 -34.04
CA LEU A 1 0.24 -4.91 -32.95
C LEU A 1 -0.14 -5.60 -31.63
N ALA A 2 0.84 -6.27 -31.00
CA ALA A 2 0.62 -6.91 -29.72
C ALA A 2 0.67 -5.84 -28.62
N LEU A 3 -0.44 -5.65 -27.91
CA LEU A 3 -0.51 -4.78 -26.76
C LEU A 3 0.36 -5.32 -25.61
N SER A 4 1.07 -4.43 -24.94
CA SER A 4 1.78 -4.74 -23.69
C SER A 4 0.80 -5.19 -22.59
N GLY A 5 1.28 -5.89 -21.57
CA GLY A 5 0.44 -6.31 -20.43
C GLY A 5 -0.28 -5.15 -19.76
N GLY A 6 0.40 -4.00 -19.61
CA GLY A 6 -0.17 -2.78 -19.04
C GLY A 6 -1.27 -2.16 -19.92
N GLU A 7 -1.09 -2.17 -21.24
CA GLU A 7 -2.12 -1.66 -22.18
C GLU A 7 -3.36 -2.55 -22.18
N LYS A 8 -3.18 -3.87 -22.19
CA LYS A 8 -4.30 -4.82 -22.08
C LYS A 8 -5.12 -4.58 -20.81
N ARG A 9 -4.43 -4.35 -19.67
CA ARG A 9 -5.09 -4.07 -18.38
C ARG A 9 -5.85 -2.74 -18.41
N LYS A 10 -5.27 -1.67 -18.97
CA LYS A 10 -5.96 -0.38 -19.13
C LYS A 10 -7.24 -0.52 -19.97
N ILE A 11 -7.19 -1.28 -21.06
CA ILE A 11 -8.37 -1.53 -21.92
C ILE A 11 -9.44 -2.32 -21.16
N ALA A 12 -9.05 -3.36 -20.40
CA ALA A 12 -10.00 -4.13 -19.61
C ALA A 12 -10.68 -3.24 -18.55
N VAL A 13 -9.91 -2.40 -17.84
CA VAL A 13 -10.48 -1.45 -16.87
C VAL A 13 -11.40 -0.44 -17.58
N ALA A 14 -10.98 0.12 -18.72
CA ALA A 14 -11.81 1.06 -19.48
C ALA A 14 -13.16 0.43 -19.90
N GLY A 15 -13.16 -0.84 -20.32
CA GLY A 15 -14.39 -1.56 -20.65
C GLY A 15 -15.36 -1.68 -19.48
N ILE A 16 -14.85 -1.93 -18.27
CA ILE A 16 -15.67 -2.01 -17.05
C ILE A 16 -16.19 -0.61 -16.66
N LEU A 17 -15.37 0.44 -16.81
CA LEU A 17 -15.72 1.80 -16.43
C LEU A 17 -16.86 2.41 -17.26
N VAL A 18 -17.07 1.94 -18.47
CA VAL A 18 -18.24 2.33 -19.31
C VAL A 18 -19.56 2.06 -18.58
N CYS A 19 -19.62 1.03 -17.74
CA CYS A 19 -20.80 0.68 -16.95
C CYS A 19 -20.99 1.57 -15.71
N LYS A 20 -20.07 2.51 -15.42
CA LYS A 20 -20.09 3.41 -14.24
C LYS A 20 -20.36 2.65 -12.93
N PRO A 21 -19.57 1.61 -12.60
CA PRO A 21 -19.80 0.80 -11.42
C PRO A 21 -19.57 1.62 -10.14
N LYS A 22 -20.37 1.36 -9.11
CA LYS A 22 -20.19 1.94 -7.77
C LYS A 22 -19.04 1.25 -7.01
N TYR A 23 -18.77 -0.02 -7.32
CA TYR A 23 -17.78 -0.86 -6.66
C TYR A 23 -16.89 -1.52 -7.72
N LEU A 24 -15.59 -1.47 -7.50
CA LEU A 24 -14.58 -2.15 -8.31
C LEU A 24 -13.73 -3.03 -7.41
N ILE A 25 -13.58 -4.29 -7.80
CA ILE A 25 -12.74 -5.26 -7.09
C ILE A 25 -11.60 -5.65 -8.02
N PHE A 26 -10.37 -5.53 -7.54
CA PHE A 26 -9.17 -5.91 -8.26
C PHE A 26 -8.39 -6.95 -7.46
N ASP A 27 -8.03 -8.04 -8.12
CA ASP A 27 -7.16 -9.07 -7.56
C ASP A 27 -5.77 -8.94 -8.18
N GLU A 28 -4.77 -8.67 -7.34
CA GLU A 28 -3.36 -8.42 -7.69
C GLU A 28 -3.17 -7.47 -8.89
N PRO A 29 -3.78 -6.28 -8.90
CA PRO A 29 -3.85 -5.45 -10.11
C PRO A 29 -2.51 -4.90 -10.59
N ILE A 30 -1.50 -4.86 -9.73
CA ILE A 30 -0.17 -4.29 -10.03
C ILE A 30 0.90 -5.37 -10.26
N ALA A 31 0.56 -6.65 -10.10
CA ALA A 31 1.49 -7.75 -10.31
C ALA A 31 2.02 -7.76 -11.76
N GLY A 32 3.34 -7.88 -11.90
CA GLY A 32 3.99 -7.93 -13.22
C GLY A 32 4.03 -6.61 -13.99
N LEU A 33 3.62 -5.49 -13.41
CA LEU A 33 3.79 -4.17 -14.00
C LEU A 33 5.17 -3.58 -13.62
N ASP A 34 5.77 -2.82 -14.54
CA ASP A 34 6.90 -1.93 -14.26
C ASP A 34 6.48 -0.76 -13.36
N CYS A 35 7.45 -0.06 -12.73
CA CYS A 35 7.18 1.03 -11.80
C CYS A 35 6.26 2.11 -12.39
N ASN A 36 6.55 2.59 -13.60
CA ASN A 36 5.75 3.65 -14.24
C ASN A 36 4.31 3.20 -14.50
N SER A 37 4.13 1.96 -14.94
CA SER A 37 2.80 1.38 -15.20
C SER A 37 2.01 1.20 -13.91
N ARG A 38 2.66 0.82 -12.80
CA ARG A 38 2.04 0.74 -11.47
C ARG A 38 1.55 2.11 -11.00
N ASP A 39 2.42 3.12 -11.03
CA ASP A 39 2.10 4.47 -10.59
C ASP A 39 0.93 5.06 -11.39
N ASN A 40 0.95 4.89 -12.70
CA ASN A 40 -0.14 5.33 -13.56
C ASN A 40 -1.45 4.60 -13.26
N PHE A 41 -1.39 3.31 -12.93
CA PHE A 41 -2.56 2.54 -12.54
C PHE A 41 -3.11 3.01 -11.19
N MET A 42 -2.25 3.23 -10.20
CA MET A 42 -2.68 3.75 -8.88
C MET A 42 -3.28 5.16 -8.99
N LYS A 43 -2.69 6.05 -9.81
CA LYS A 43 -3.27 7.37 -10.09
C LYS A 43 -4.67 7.26 -10.71
N LEU A 44 -4.89 6.32 -11.62
CA LEU A 44 -6.21 6.06 -12.18
C LEU A 44 -7.20 5.62 -11.09
N LEU A 45 -6.82 4.70 -10.21
CA LEU A 45 -7.67 4.24 -9.11
C LEU A 45 -8.01 5.38 -8.14
N LEU A 46 -7.04 6.23 -7.79
CA LEU A 46 -7.27 7.41 -6.96
C LEU A 46 -8.26 8.37 -7.59
N ALA A 47 -8.16 8.64 -8.89
CA ALA A 47 -9.11 9.48 -9.61
C ALA A 47 -10.53 8.88 -9.59
N LEU A 48 -10.67 7.57 -9.76
CA LEU A 48 -11.96 6.88 -9.68
C LEU A 48 -12.56 6.96 -8.26
N LYS A 49 -11.74 6.79 -7.23
CA LYS A 49 -12.12 6.95 -5.82
C LYS A 49 -12.63 8.36 -5.55
N GLN A 50 -11.92 9.39 -6.02
CA GLN A 50 -12.34 10.81 -5.88
C GLN A 50 -13.68 11.09 -6.57
N ASN A 51 -14.00 10.35 -7.63
CA ASN A 51 -15.28 10.42 -8.32
C ASN A 51 -16.38 9.54 -7.70
N GLY A 52 -16.15 9.02 -6.47
CA GLY A 52 -17.15 8.29 -5.70
C GLY A 52 -17.23 6.78 -5.95
N THR A 53 -16.29 6.21 -6.70
CA THR A 53 -16.20 4.74 -6.86
C THR A 53 -15.52 4.13 -5.64
N THR A 54 -16.12 3.12 -5.02
CA THR A 54 -15.47 2.31 -3.99
C THR A 54 -14.55 1.30 -4.64
N ILE A 55 -13.28 1.27 -4.21
CA ILE A 55 -12.27 0.37 -4.78
C ILE A 55 -11.83 -0.62 -3.70
N ILE A 56 -11.87 -1.90 -4.04
CA ILE A 56 -11.37 -3.00 -3.22
C ILE A 56 -10.19 -3.61 -3.96
N ILE A 57 -9.04 -3.68 -3.31
CA ILE A 57 -7.83 -4.29 -3.87
C ILE A 57 -7.44 -5.48 -2.98
N ILE A 58 -7.31 -6.63 -3.60
CA ILE A 58 -6.71 -7.81 -2.98
C ILE A 58 -5.24 -7.81 -3.42
N SER A 59 -4.32 -7.75 -2.46
CA SER A 59 -2.89 -7.75 -2.74
C SER A 59 -2.08 -8.23 -1.55
N HIS A 60 -0.92 -8.81 -1.84
CA HIS A 60 0.12 -9.12 -0.85
C HIS A 60 1.19 -8.01 -0.78
N ASN A 61 1.07 -6.94 -1.57
CA ASN A 61 2.02 -5.83 -1.55
C ASN A 61 1.67 -4.83 -0.45
N THR A 62 2.29 -5.00 0.71
CA THR A 62 2.06 -4.17 1.91
C THR A 62 2.45 -2.71 1.72
N ASP A 63 3.44 -2.38 0.87
CA ASP A 63 3.84 -1.00 0.61
C ASP A 63 2.73 -0.20 -0.07
N TYR A 64 2.09 -0.79 -1.10
CA TYR A 64 0.96 -0.12 -1.76
C TYR A 64 -0.28 -0.01 -0.86
N LEU A 65 -0.54 -1.02 -0.03
CA LEU A 65 -1.62 -0.95 0.95
C LEU A 65 -1.36 0.15 1.98
N ALA A 66 -0.13 0.29 2.46
CA ALA A 66 0.28 1.34 3.39
C ALA A 66 0.14 2.75 2.78
N GLU A 67 0.46 2.89 1.48
CA GLU A 67 0.46 4.18 0.78
C GLU A 67 -0.94 4.67 0.40
N TYR A 68 -1.83 3.75 -0.03
CA TYR A 68 -3.05 4.13 -0.74
C TYR A 68 -4.36 3.70 -0.08
N ALA A 69 -4.35 2.72 0.84
CA ALA A 69 -5.57 2.24 1.46
C ALA A 69 -6.11 3.19 2.55
N ASP A 70 -7.43 3.33 2.62
CA ASP A 70 -8.10 4.00 3.77
C ASP A 70 -8.40 3.01 4.88
N ARG A 71 -8.59 1.72 4.53
CA ARG A 71 -8.95 0.62 5.41
C ARG A 71 -8.35 -0.66 4.88
N ILE A 72 -7.84 -1.49 5.77
CA ILE A 72 -7.24 -2.78 5.44
C ILE A 72 -7.98 -3.88 6.19
N LEU A 73 -8.33 -4.93 5.46
CA LEU A 73 -8.83 -6.18 6.02
C LEU A 73 -7.74 -7.24 5.87
N VAL A 74 -7.33 -7.84 6.97
CA VAL A 74 -6.41 -8.99 6.98
C VAL A 74 -7.23 -10.27 7.09
N MET A 75 -7.03 -11.18 6.17
CA MET A 75 -7.76 -12.44 6.12
C MET A 75 -6.80 -13.63 6.30
N ASP A 76 -7.23 -14.59 7.08
CA ASP A 76 -6.57 -15.88 7.24
C ASP A 76 -7.59 -16.99 7.46
N GLY A 77 -7.37 -18.17 6.88
CA GLY A 77 -8.26 -19.32 6.99
C GLY A 77 -9.73 -19.03 6.62
N GLY A 78 -9.98 -18.11 5.68
CA GLY A 78 -11.33 -17.70 5.27
C GLY A 78 -12.05 -16.77 6.25
N LYS A 79 -11.36 -16.21 7.25
CA LYS A 79 -11.90 -15.29 8.25
C LYS A 79 -11.19 -13.95 8.20
N ILE A 80 -11.90 -12.88 8.55
CA ILE A 80 -11.29 -11.58 8.78
C ILE A 80 -10.66 -11.61 10.17
N ILE A 81 -9.34 -11.43 10.24
CA ILE A 81 -8.56 -11.41 11.48
C ILE A 81 -8.40 -9.98 12.00
N LEU A 82 -8.14 -9.03 11.09
CA LEU A 82 -8.05 -7.61 11.42
C LEU A 82 -8.85 -6.81 10.40
N ASP A 83 -9.38 -5.67 10.84
CA ASP A 83 -10.15 -4.74 10.04
C ASP A 83 -10.02 -3.34 10.64
N ASP A 84 -9.12 -2.52 10.08
CA ASP A 84 -8.85 -1.19 10.62
C ASP A 84 -8.12 -0.30 9.58
N LYS A 85 -7.75 0.91 9.99
CA LYS A 85 -6.88 1.83 9.24
C LYS A 85 -5.47 1.26 9.09
N PRO A 86 -4.71 1.65 8.04
CA PRO A 86 -3.36 1.14 7.81
C PRO A 86 -2.43 1.24 9.02
N ASN A 87 -2.43 2.36 9.75
CA ASN A 87 -1.57 2.52 10.93
C ASN A 87 -1.87 1.48 12.02
N GLU A 88 -3.14 1.24 12.30
CA GLU A 88 -3.55 0.26 13.32
C GLU A 88 -3.18 -1.17 12.91
N ILE A 89 -3.34 -1.49 11.62
CA ILE A 89 -2.96 -2.79 11.07
C ILE A 89 -1.45 -3.00 11.14
N PHE A 90 -0.64 -2.07 10.61
CA PHE A 90 0.82 -2.24 10.56
C PHE A 90 1.51 -2.07 11.92
N ASN A 91 0.84 -1.54 12.93
CA ASN A 91 1.31 -1.59 14.32
C ASN A 91 1.22 -3.01 14.93
N GLN A 92 0.41 -3.91 14.36
CA GLN A 92 0.30 -5.32 14.76
C GLN A 92 1.45 -6.20 14.20
N THR A 93 2.68 -5.67 14.19
CA THR A 93 3.84 -6.28 13.51
C THR A 93 4.03 -7.76 13.84
N ASN A 94 3.90 -8.13 15.13
CA ASN A 94 4.08 -9.52 15.55
C ASN A 94 3.00 -10.45 14.98
N LEU A 95 1.76 -10.01 14.96
CA LEU A 95 0.64 -10.77 14.41
C LEU A 95 0.80 -10.93 12.88
N LEU A 96 1.12 -9.82 12.17
CA LEU A 96 1.33 -9.86 10.73
C LEU A 96 2.49 -10.78 10.34
N ASN A 97 3.58 -10.78 11.11
CA ASN A 97 4.70 -11.70 10.89
C ASN A 97 4.29 -13.16 11.12
N ASN A 98 3.51 -13.45 12.15
CA ASN A 98 3.00 -14.81 12.42
C ASN A 98 2.07 -15.31 11.30
N LEU A 99 1.36 -14.40 10.64
CA LEU A 99 0.53 -14.68 9.46
C LEU A 99 1.33 -14.72 8.14
N ASN A 100 2.65 -14.56 8.19
CA ASN A 100 3.54 -14.45 7.02
C ASN A 100 3.16 -13.33 6.03
N ILE A 101 2.52 -12.27 6.50
CA ILE A 101 2.16 -11.10 5.70
C ILE A 101 3.28 -10.07 5.74
N GLY A 102 3.88 -9.86 6.93
CA GLY A 102 4.86 -8.82 7.16
C GLY A 102 4.26 -7.42 7.26
N VAL A 103 5.13 -6.41 7.35
CA VAL A 103 4.77 -5.00 7.34
C VAL A 103 5.34 -4.32 6.09
N CYS A 104 4.94 -3.08 5.79
CA CYS A 104 5.54 -2.30 4.71
C CYS A 104 7.01 -1.99 5.01
N ASN A 105 7.81 -1.84 3.95
CA ASN A 105 9.26 -1.65 4.07
C ASN A 105 9.64 -0.40 4.89
N SER A 106 8.91 0.71 4.75
CA SER A 106 9.11 1.92 5.55
C SER A 106 8.97 1.65 7.05
N LYS A 107 7.95 0.88 7.45
CA LYS A 107 7.74 0.46 8.85
C LYS A 107 8.83 -0.48 9.34
N GLU A 108 9.26 -1.41 8.51
CA GLU A 108 10.35 -2.34 8.85
C GLU A 108 11.66 -1.59 9.09
N ILE A 109 12.01 -0.65 8.20
CA ILE A 109 13.20 0.21 8.34
C ILE A 109 13.10 1.07 9.60
N ALA A 110 11.95 1.70 9.87
CA ALA A 110 11.72 2.49 11.08
C ALA A 110 11.94 1.65 12.35
N ASN A 111 11.40 0.44 12.38
CA ASN A 111 11.60 -0.50 13.49
C ASN A 111 13.07 -0.90 13.69
N LEU A 112 13.80 -1.11 12.60
CA LEU A 112 15.25 -1.44 12.65
C LEU A 112 16.08 -0.25 13.15
N LEU A 113 15.77 0.97 12.71
CA LEU A 113 16.45 2.18 13.16
C LEU A 113 16.20 2.43 14.65
N ASN A 114 14.97 2.28 15.12
CA ASN A 114 14.62 2.40 16.54
C ASN A 114 15.37 1.40 17.42
N LYS A 115 15.56 0.16 16.95
CA LYS A 115 16.40 -0.83 17.65
C LYS A 115 17.86 -0.43 17.74
N LYS A 116 18.34 0.43 16.85
CA LYS A 116 19.71 1.00 16.85
C LYS A 116 19.82 2.33 17.61
N GLY A 117 18.76 2.78 18.26
CA GLY A 117 18.77 3.98 19.10
C GLY A 117 18.32 5.27 18.40
N PHE A 118 17.86 5.20 17.15
CA PHE A 118 17.19 6.33 16.51
C PHE A 118 15.79 6.52 17.09
N ASN A 119 15.28 7.75 17.04
CA ASN A 119 13.92 8.06 17.50
C ASN A 119 13.00 8.31 16.31
N ILE A 120 12.64 7.24 15.60
CA ILE A 120 11.74 7.28 14.46
C ILE A 120 10.30 7.04 14.95
N GLN A 121 9.36 7.86 14.51
CA GLN A 121 7.95 7.74 14.90
C GLN A 121 7.37 6.37 14.50
N ASN A 122 6.47 5.82 15.34
CA ASN A 122 5.93 4.47 15.13
C ASN A 122 4.82 4.40 14.07
N ASP A 123 4.25 5.51 13.66
CA ASP A 123 3.17 5.62 12.68
C ASP A 123 3.64 5.86 11.24
N ILE A 124 4.94 5.77 11.00
CA ILE A 124 5.52 5.93 9.66
C ILE A 124 5.19 4.71 8.80
N LEU A 125 4.45 4.96 7.74
CA LEU A 125 4.08 3.99 6.71
C LEU A 125 4.59 4.38 5.31
N LYS A 126 4.84 5.68 5.07
CA LYS A 126 5.26 6.20 3.77
C LYS A 126 6.75 6.47 3.74
N TYR A 127 7.34 6.31 2.56
CA TYR A 127 8.77 6.54 2.38
C TYR A 127 9.18 7.99 2.62
N ASP A 128 8.36 8.96 2.20
CA ASP A 128 8.64 10.39 2.38
C ASP A 128 8.66 10.76 3.88
N ASP A 129 7.72 10.22 4.66
CA ASP A 129 7.67 10.44 6.11
C ASP A 129 8.89 9.81 6.80
N LEU A 130 9.30 8.61 6.37
CA LEU A 130 10.50 7.95 6.86
C LEU A 130 11.75 8.77 6.55
N LEU A 131 11.89 9.23 5.31
CA LEU A 131 13.04 10.05 4.89
C LEU A 131 13.14 11.33 5.70
N ASN A 132 12.04 12.06 5.88
CA ASN A 132 12.00 13.28 6.67
C ASN A 132 12.37 13.02 8.14
N SER A 133 11.89 11.92 8.72
CA SER A 133 12.23 11.52 10.08
C SER A 133 13.71 11.16 10.23
N ILE A 134 14.31 10.48 9.25
CA ILE A 134 15.74 10.15 9.24
C ILE A 134 16.58 11.43 9.16
N ILE A 135 16.26 12.34 8.25
CA ILE A 135 16.97 13.62 8.06
C ILE A 135 16.95 14.42 9.37
N SER A 136 15.80 14.50 10.03
CA SER A 136 15.64 15.19 11.31
C SER A 136 16.51 14.59 12.42
N ASN A 137 16.64 13.26 12.47
CA ASN A 137 17.48 12.58 13.45
C ASN A 137 18.98 12.78 13.17
N ILE A 138 19.41 12.84 11.90
CA ILE A 138 20.81 13.07 11.53
C ILE A 138 21.21 14.54 11.82
N GLY A 139 20.32 15.51 11.57
CA GLY A 139 20.56 16.92 11.90
C GLY A 139 20.80 17.17 13.37
N VAL A 140 20.16 16.41 14.26
CA VAL A 140 20.34 16.49 15.72
C VAL A 140 21.69 15.90 16.19
N ILE A 141 22.30 15.00 15.40
CA ILE A 141 23.58 14.36 15.75
C ILE A 141 24.79 15.28 15.41
N ASN A 142 24.60 16.29 14.55
CA ASN A 142 25.67 17.18 14.09
C ASN A 142 25.75 18.52 14.85
N ASP A 143 24.88 18.76 15.84
CA ASP A 143 24.92 19.88 16.80
C ASP A 143 25.36 19.39 18.19
#